data_9ae9239290016a80d7e6df5600cafd51
#
_entry.id   9ae9239290016a80d7e6df5600cafd51
#
_cell.length_a   1.000
_cell.length_b   1.000
_cell.length_c   1.000
_cell.angle_alpha   90.00
_cell.angle_beta   90.00
_cell.angle_gamma   90.00
#
_symmetry.space_group_name_H-M   'P 1'
#
loop_
_entity.id
_entity.type
_entity.pdbx_description
1 polymer ?
#
loop_
_entity_poly.entity_id
_entity_poly.type
_entity_poly.pdbx_seq_one_letter_code
_entity_poly.pdbx_strand_id
1 'polypeptide(L)'
;MRFINYYNGLKILDFPELRQVYSYDCGANAMQSILTYYGYDMREEEIMKEAGTTENGSSPAGLRKVATTYNIPFSEGKFTINDLKMHIDNKWPTVMPIQAYPEDPENWDYAEDWEDGHWVIAIGYSNIGIFFEDPSSTKRTFIAYDDLDKRWHDIDNDGNKLDHYGIVFNGIVNYKSNDIIVMESK
;
A
#
# COMPACT_ATOMS: atom_id res chain seq x y z
N MET A 1 -20.51 5.60 -25.61
CA MET A 1 -19.83 5.48 -24.31
C MET A 1 -19.35 4.04 -24.18
N ARG A 2 -18.05 3.75 -24.22
CA ARG A 2 -17.54 2.39 -23.98
C ARG A 2 -17.53 2.19 -22.47
N PHE A 3 -18.29 1.22 -21.97
CA PHE A 3 -18.18 0.80 -20.57
C PHE A 3 -16.80 0.13 -20.36
N ILE A 4 -15.93 0.76 -19.60
CA ILE A 4 -14.66 0.18 -19.23
C ILE A 4 -14.97 -0.88 -18.16
N ASN A 5 -14.70 -2.14 -18.48
CA ASN A 5 -14.83 -3.23 -17.52
C ASN A 5 -13.52 -3.36 -16.74
N TYR A 6 -13.43 -2.70 -15.60
CA TYR A 6 -12.27 -2.72 -14.69
C TYR A 6 -11.95 -4.14 -14.17
N TYR A 7 -12.92 -5.03 -14.16
CA TYR A 7 -12.82 -6.38 -13.58
C TYR A 7 -12.40 -7.46 -14.59
N ASN A 8 -12.18 -7.10 -15.86
CA ASN A 8 -11.76 -8.08 -16.85
C ASN A 8 -10.36 -8.62 -16.51
N GLY A 9 -10.26 -9.94 -16.27
CA GLY A 9 -9.02 -10.58 -15.84
C GLY A 9 -8.62 -10.24 -14.39
N LEU A 10 -9.56 -9.83 -13.54
CA LEU A 10 -9.29 -9.46 -12.15
C LEU A 10 -8.68 -10.61 -11.37
N LYS A 11 -7.54 -10.34 -10.76
CA LYS A 11 -6.97 -11.06 -9.62
C LYS A 11 -6.80 -10.09 -8.47
N ILE A 12 -7.27 -10.45 -7.28
CA ILE A 12 -7.19 -9.61 -6.08
C ILE A 12 -6.98 -10.48 -4.86
N LEU A 13 -6.12 -10.05 -3.95
CA LEU A 13 -5.87 -10.72 -2.69
C LEU A 13 -7.08 -10.57 -1.76
N ASP A 14 -7.36 -11.61 -0.97
CA ASP A 14 -8.18 -11.47 0.22
C ASP A 14 -7.35 -10.73 1.27
N PHE A 15 -7.61 -9.44 1.46
CA PHE A 15 -6.74 -8.52 2.17
C PHE A 15 -7.55 -7.65 3.13
N PRO A 16 -7.02 -7.29 4.32
CA PRO A 16 -7.69 -6.41 5.27
C PRO A 16 -8.04 -5.05 4.66
N GLU A 17 -9.16 -4.48 5.10
CA GLU A 17 -9.60 -3.12 4.76
C GLU A 17 -9.49 -2.25 6.00
N LEU A 18 -8.36 -1.55 6.16
CA LEU A 18 -8.10 -0.65 7.28
C LEU A 18 -8.01 0.79 6.79
N ARG A 19 -8.25 1.74 7.72
CA ARG A 19 -8.25 3.17 7.37
C ARG A 19 -7.38 3.95 8.34
N GLN A 20 -6.59 4.85 7.79
CA GLN A 20 -5.77 5.77 8.56
C GLN A 20 -6.65 6.70 9.41
N VAL A 21 -6.10 7.11 10.55
CA VAL A 21 -6.78 7.98 11.51
C VAL A 21 -6.44 9.45 11.25
N TYR A 22 -5.19 9.73 10.90
CA TYR A 22 -4.69 11.08 10.64
C TYR A 22 -4.37 11.26 9.14
N SER A 23 -4.09 12.48 8.72
CA SER A 23 -3.75 12.78 7.32
C SER A 23 -2.32 12.37 6.92
N TYR A 24 -1.49 11.97 7.88
CA TYR A 24 -0.06 11.69 7.69
C TYR A 24 0.37 10.25 8.03
N ASP A 25 -0.54 9.38 8.45
CA ASP A 25 -0.22 8.03 8.96
C ASP A 25 -0.45 6.91 7.93
N CYS A 26 -0.61 7.26 6.65
CA CYS A 26 -0.85 6.29 5.57
C CYS A 26 0.18 5.14 5.56
N GLY A 27 1.46 5.42 5.78
CA GLY A 27 2.50 4.39 5.85
C GLY A 27 2.34 3.47 7.07
N ALA A 28 1.99 4.00 8.24
CA ALA A 28 1.75 3.20 9.44
C ALA A 28 0.50 2.32 9.28
N ASN A 29 -0.58 2.86 8.71
CA ASN A 29 -1.80 2.12 8.41
C ASN A 29 -1.57 1.05 7.33
N ALA A 30 -0.79 1.35 6.31
CA ALA A 30 -0.37 0.35 5.34
C ALA A 30 0.36 -0.83 6.03
N MET A 31 1.27 -0.54 6.96
CA MET A 31 1.94 -1.59 7.73
C MET A 31 1.00 -2.32 8.69
N GLN A 32 -0.01 -1.66 9.27
CA GLN A 32 -1.05 -2.33 10.05
C GLN A 32 -1.80 -3.36 9.19
N SER A 33 -2.17 -2.98 7.98
CA SER A 33 -2.82 -3.89 7.03
C SER A 33 -1.91 -5.07 6.66
N ILE A 34 -0.61 -4.84 6.44
CA ILE A 34 0.39 -5.89 6.20
C ILE A 34 0.49 -6.83 7.41
N LEU A 35 0.63 -6.28 8.63
CA LEU A 35 0.71 -7.08 9.85
C LEU A 35 -0.55 -7.94 10.03
N THR A 36 -1.73 -7.36 9.86
CA THR A 36 -3.02 -8.07 9.93
C THR A 36 -3.10 -9.19 8.89
N TYR A 37 -2.63 -8.96 7.67
CA TYR A 37 -2.59 -9.97 6.60
C TYR A 37 -1.72 -11.18 6.96
N TYR A 38 -0.69 -10.97 7.77
CA TYR A 38 0.18 -12.02 8.28
C TYR A 38 -0.20 -12.55 9.68
N GLY A 39 -1.33 -12.09 10.23
CA GLY A 39 -1.95 -12.64 11.45
C GLY A 39 -1.55 -11.94 12.76
N TYR A 40 -1.04 -10.72 12.68
CA TYR A 40 -0.78 -9.88 13.84
C TYR A 40 -1.94 -8.92 14.08
N ASP A 41 -2.40 -8.84 15.33
CA ASP A 41 -3.44 -7.89 15.79
C ASP A 41 -2.75 -6.74 16.54
N MET A 42 -2.42 -5.67 15.83
CA MET A 42 -1.68 -4.52 16.37
C MET A 42 -2.47 -3.24 16.20
N ARG A 43 -2.34 -2.34 17.17
CA ARG A 43 -2.93 -1.01 17.09
C ARG A 43 -2.07 -0.09 16.23
N GLU A 44 -2.71 0.79 15.49
CA GLU A 44 -2.01 1.73 14.61
C GLU A 44 -1.02 2.63 15.36
N GLU A 45 -1.36 3.09 16.57
CA GLU A 45 -0.49 3.94 17.38
C GLU A 45 0.82 3.24 17.78
N GLU A 46 0.79 1.92 17.98
CA GLU A 46 1.99 1.13 18.28
C GLU A 46 2.89 1.04 17.03
N ILE A 47 2.27 0.89 15.86
CA ILE A 47 2.98 0.84 14.58
C ILE A 47 3.56 2.22 14.23
N MET A 48 2.80 3.30 14.42
CA MET A 48 3.29 4.67 14.25
C MET A 48 4.54 4.93 15.09
N LYS A 49 4.50 4.53 16.36
CA LYS A 49 5.65 4.65 17.28
C LYS A 49 6.85 3.83 16.80
N GLU A 50 6.62 2.57 16.37
CA GLU A 50 7.68 1.69 15.89
C GLU A 50 8.29 2.20 14.58
N ALA A 51 7.45 2.65 13.64
CA ALA A 51 7.88 3.23 12.36
C ALA A 51 8.56 4.60 12.52
N GLY A 52 8.36 5.26 13.66
CA GLY A 52 8.80 6.65 13.83
C GLY A 52 8.00 7.62 12.98
N THR A 53 6.70 7.35 12.78
CA THR A 53 5.77 8.21 12.02
C THR A 53 5.65 9.58 12.69
N THR A 54 5.70 10.63 11.88
CA THR A 54 5.53 12.02 12.30
C THR A 54 4.47 12.69 11.42
N GLU A 55 4.23 13.98 11.62
CA GLU A 55 3.35 14.77 10.72
C GLU A 55 3.87 14.81 9.26
N ASN A 56 5.14 14.44 9.03
CA ASN A 56 5.73 14.28 7.70
C ASN A 56 5.62 12.83 7.18
N GLY A 57 4.76 12.01 7.75
CA GLY A 57 4.56 10.64 7.33
C GLY A 57 5.54 9.62 7.91
N SER A 58 5.62 8.48 7.27
CA SER A 58 6.52 7.36 7.61
C SER A 58 7.58 7.18 6.52
N SER A 59 8.84 7.09 6.93
CA SER A 59 9.94 6.83 5.99
C SER A 59 10.01 5.37 5.56
N PRO A 60 10.61 5.03 4.41
CA PRO A 60 10.88 3.64 4.03
C PRO A 60 11.64 2.86 5.12
N ALA A 61 12.59 3.50 5.79
CA ALA A 61 13.33 2.90 6.90
C ALA A 61 12.43 2.54 8.09
N GLY A 62 11.45 3.39 8.40
CA GLY A 62 10.44 3.11 9.42
C GLY A 62 9.58 1.90 9.08
N LEU A 63 9.11 1.79 7.84
CA LEU A 63 8.30 0.65 7.38
C LEU A 63 9.10 -0.67 7.46
N ARG A 64 10.38 -0.65 7.04
CA ARG A 64 11.27 -1.82 7.17
C ARG A 64 11.53 -2.22 8.62
N LYS A 65 11.66 -1.24 9.51
CA LYS A 65 11.84 -1.48 10.93
C LYS A 65 10.64 -2.23 11.52
N VAL A 66 9.41 -1.83 11.18
CA VAL A 66 8.18 -2.55 11.56
C VAL A 66 8.24 -4.00 11.07
N ALA A 67 8.50 -4.22 9.78
CA ALA A 67 8.59 -5.57 9.21
C ALA A 67 9.64 -6.44 9.94
N THR A 68 10.79 -5.86 10.24
CA THR A 68 11.88 -6.55 10.96
C THR A 68 11.47 -6.93 12.39
N THR A 69 10.82 -6.00 13.10
CA THR A 69 10.35 -6.22 14.49
C THR A 69 9.37 -7.39 14.58
N TYR A 70 8.51 -7.54 13.59
CA TYR A 70 7.52 -8.62 13.54
C TYR A 70 7.99 -9.84 12.73
N ASN A 71 9.25 -9.90 12.32
CA ASN A 71 9.85 -11.00 11.56
C ASN A 71 9.08 -11.31 10.26
N ILE A 72 8.53 -10.31 9.58
CA ILE A 72 7.91 -10.47 8.27
C ILE A 72 9.01 -10.37 7.21
N PRO A 73 9.23 -11.41 6.40
CA PRO A 73 10.22 -11.35 5.33
C PRO A 73 9.79 -10.32 4.27
N PHE A 74 10.72 -9.54 3.79
CA PHE A 74 10.50 -8.55 2.74
C PHE A 74 11.71 -8.39 1.83
N SER A 75 11.46 -7.80 0.68
CA SER A 75 12.47 -7.27 -0.24
C SER A 75 12.02 -5.89 -0.70
N GLU A 76 12.97 -5.02 -1.04
CA GLU A 76 12.68 -3.68 -1.52
C GLU A 76 13.50 -3.34 -2.75
N GLY A 77 13.04 -2.38 -3.51
CA GLY A 77 13.76 -1.89 -4.68
C GLY A 77 12.85 -1.22 -5.69
N LYS A 78 13.40 -1.05 -6.87
CA LYS A 78 12.64 -0.57 -8.03
C LYS A 78 11.96 -1.76 -8.72
N PHE A 79 10.63 -1.65 -8.90
CA PHE A 79 9.83 -2.68 -9.51
C PHE A 79 9.15 -2.19 -10.80
N THR A 80 8.69 -3.14 -11.61
CA THR A 80 7.86 -2.90 -12.78
C THR A 80 6.42 -3.33 -12.52
N ILE A 81 5.49 -2.94 -13.40
CA ILE A 81 4.11 -3.44 -13.38
C ILE A 81 4.06 -4.98 -13.45
N ASN A 82 4.98 -5.61 -14.18
CA ASN A 82 5.03 -7.07 -14.26
C ASN A 82 5.51 -7.68 -12.94
N ASP A 83 6.41 -7.03 -12.21
CA ASP A 83 6.82 -7.47 -10.88
C ASP A 83 5.64 -7.38 -9.90
N LEU A 84 4.85 -6.30 -9.92
CA LEU A 84 3.63 -6.19 -9.09
C LEU A 84 2.65 -7.32 -9.38
N LYS A 85 2.42 -7.66 -10.66
CA LYS A 85 1.56 -8.79 -11.02
C LYS A 85 2.09 -10.12 -10.48
N MET A 86 3.38 -10.36 -10.63
CA MET A 86 4.06 -11.55 -10.11
C MET A 86 3.97 -11.61 -8.57
N HIS A 87 4.15 -10.48 -7.88
CA HIS A 87 3.97 -10.40 -6.43
C HIS A 87 2.55 -10.79 -6.03
N ILE A 88 1.52 -10.20 -6.65
CA ILE A 88 0.12 -10.51 -6.38
C ILE A 88 -0.20 -11.98 -6.66
N ASP A 89 0.31 -12.56 -7.76
CA ASP A 89 0.12 -13.98 -8.08
C ASP A 89 0.71 -14.91 -7.01
N ASN A 90 1.76 -14.47 -6.32
CA ASN A 90 2.38 -15.18 -5.19
C ASN A 90 1.77 -14.83 -3.83
N LYS A 91 0.72 -14.01 -3.77
CA LYS A 91 0.10 -13.48 -2.55
C LYS A 91 1.04 -12.60 -1.70
N TRP A 92 1.89 -11.85 -2.37
CA TRP A 92 2.85 -10.92 -1.79
C TRP A 92 2.37 -9.48 -2.02
N PRO A 93 1.74 -8.82 -1.04
CA PRO A 93 1.36 -7.43 -1.16
C PRO A 93 2.62 -6.55 -1.24
N THR A 94 2.53 -5.47 -2.02
CA THR A 94 3.63 -4.51 -2.16
C THR A 94 3.18 -3.15 -1.66
N VAL A 95 3.81 -2.64 -0.60
CA VAL A 95 3.66 -1.25 -0.14
C VAL A 95 4.51 -0.37 -1.04
N MET A 96 3.92 0.70 -1.57
CA MET A 96 4.58 1.58 -2.52
C MET A 96 4.08 3.02 -2.39
N PRO A 97 4.95 4.02 -2.62
CA PRO A 97 4.54 5.41 -2.63
C PRO A 97 4.03 5.79 -4.01
N ILE A 98 3.00 6.62 -4.04
CA ILE A 98 2.44 7.21 -5.26
C ILE A 98 2.09 8.66 -5.02
N GLN A 99 1.97 9.47 -6.07
CA GLN A 99 1.36 10.79 -6.01
C GLN A 99 -0.15 10.66 -6.09
N ALA A 100 -0.88 11.17 -5.09
CA ALA A 100 -2.32 11.02 -4.98
C ALA A 100 -2.97 12.20 -4.25
N TYR A 101 -4.25 12.44 -4.57
CA TYR A 101 -5.11 13.40 -3.87
C TYR A 101 -4.67 14.87 -3.90
N PRO A 102 -4.21 15.41 -5.06
CA PRO A 102 -3.91 16.84 -5.19
C PRO A 102 -5.17 17.68 -4.99
N GLU A 103 -4.99 18.96 -4.64
CA GLU A 103 -6.13 19.89 -4.45
C GLU A 103 -6.99 20.09 -5.70
N ASP A 104 -6.40 20.09 -6.90
CA ASP A 104 -7.10 20.22 -8.19
C ASP A 104 -6.78 19.03 -9.13
N PRO A 105 -7.42 17.88 -8.96
CA PRO A 105 -7.08 16.66 -9.71
C PRO A 105 -7.43 16.74 -11.22
N GLU A 106 -8.27 17.69 -11.64
CA GLU A 106 -8.67 17.82 -13.05
C GLU A 106 -7.57 18.47 -13.91
N ASN A 107 -6.71 19.28 -13.30
CA ASN A 107 -5.66 20.03 -13.98
C ASN A 107 -4.23 19.65 -13.47
N TRP A 108 -4.10 18.49 -12.82
CA TRP A 108 -2.86 18.10 -12.18
C TRP A 108 -1.96 17.24 -13.09
N ASP A 109 -0.67 17.54 -13.11
CA ASP A 109 0.33 16.72 -13.79
C ASP A 109 1.08 15.85 -12.77
N TYR A 110 0.60 14.63 -12.59
CA TYR A 110 1.20 13.67 -11.64
C TYR A 110 2.65 13.30 -11.96
N ALA A 111 3.11 13.48 -13.21
CA ALA A 111 4.49 13.17 -13.56
C ALA A 111 5.49 14.20 -13.03
N GLU A 112 5.02 15.44 -12.83
CA GLU A 112 5.83 16.55 -12.30
C GLU A 112 5.56 16.81 -10.81
N ASP A 113 4.58 16.10 -10.22
CA ASP A 113 4.23 16.20 -8.81
C ASP A 113 5.23 15.44 -7.93
N TRP A 114 5.63 16.05 -6.81
CA TRP A 114 6.52 15.45 -5.81
C TRP A 114 6.10 15.83 -4.38
N GLU A 115 4.90 16.39 -4.21
CA GLU A 115 4.41 16.96 -2.95
C GLU A 115 3.25 16.15 -2.34
N ASP A 116 2.48 15.43 -3.18
CA ASP A 116 1.28 14.69 -2.78
C ASP A 116 1.56 13.19 -2.54
N GLY A 117 2.69 12.90 -1.89
CA GLY A 117 3.13 11.54 -1.61
C GLY A 117 2.18 10.77 -0.70
N HIS A 118 1.82 9.54 -1.10
CA HIS A 118 0.88 8.69 -0.39
C HIS A 118 1.28 7.21 -0.45
N TRP A 119 1.34 6.54 0.71
CA TRP A 119 1.60 5.11 0.78
C TRP A 119 0.33 4.30 0.53
N VAL A 120 0.38 3.38 -0.43
CA VAL A 120 -0.68 2.44 -0.76
C VAL A 120 -0.14 1.01 -0.84
N ILE A 121 -1.04 0.03 -0.87
CA ILE A 121 -0.65 -1.39 -0.98
C ILE A 121 -1.23 -1.96 -2.28
N ALA A 122 -0.38 -2.38 -3.21
CA ALA A 122 -0.80 -3.11 -4.40
C ALA A 122 -1.25 -4.53 -4.00
N ILE A 123 -2.55 -4.82 -4.20
CA ILE A 123 -3.19 -6.06 -3.77
C ILE A 123 -3.93 -6.80 -4.89
N GLY A 124 -4.03 -6.20 -6.07
CA GLY A 124 -4.74 -6.82 -7.18
C GLY A 124 -4.41 -6.18 -8.52
N TYR A 125 -4.77 -6.86 -9.59
CA TYR A 125 -4.65 -6.32 -10.94
C TYR A 125 -5.75 -6.85 -11.87
N SER A 126 -5.97 -6.16 -12.97
CA SER A 126 -6.79 -6.59 -14.09
C SER A 126 -6.03 -6.42 -15.41
N ASN A 127 -6.71 -6.57 -16.54
CA ASN A 127 -6.07 -6.32 -17.84
C ASN A 127 -5.68 -4.85 -18.08
N ILE A 128 -6.17 -3.90 -17.26
CA ILE A 128 -6.03 -2.47 -17.51
C ILE A 128 -5.38 -1.67 -16.37
N GLY A 129 -5.14 -2.25 -15.19
CA GLY A 129 -4.51 -1.51 -14.08
C GLY A 129 -4.37 -2.31 -12.80
N ILE A 130 -3.91 -1.63 -11.76
CA ILE A 130 -3.64 -2.15 -10.41
C ILE A 130 -4.74 -1.70 -9.43
N PHE A 131 -5.12 -2.59 -8.53
CA PHE A 131 -6.01 -2.34 -7.40
C PHE A 131 -5.20 -2.22 -6.12
N PHE A 132 -5.58 -1.26 -5.32
CA PHE A 132 -4.89 -0.94 -4.06
C PHE A 132 -5.81 -1.08 -2.87
N GLU A 133 -5.26 -1.54 -1.76
CA GLU A 133 -5.72 -1.15 -0.46
C GLU A 133 -5.13 0.23 -0.16
N ASP A 134 -5.99 1.18 0.10
CA ASP A 134 -5.67 2.58 0.19
C ASP A 134 -6.10 3.11 1.56
N PRO A 135 -5.15 3.48 2.43
CA PRO A 135 -5.44 3.97 3.77
C PRO A 135 -6.38 5.18 3.83
N SER A 136 -6.40 6.01 2.79
CA SER A 136 -7.25 7.22 2.74
C SER A 136 -8.65 6.98 2.20
N SER A 137 -8.94 5.79 1.65
CA SER A 137 -10.22 5.51 0.99
C SER A 137 -11.06 4.48 1.76
N THR A 138 -12.37 4.65 1.79
CA THR A 138 -13.32 3.65 2.35
C THR A 138 -13.57 2.47 1.41
N LYS A 139 -12.94 2.47 0.25
CA LYS A 139 -13.02 1.40 -0.76
C LYS A 139 -11.66 1.23 -1.38
N ARG A 140 -11.42 0.05 -1.92
CA ARG A 140 -10.23 -0.20 -2.74
C ARG A 140 -10.18 0.75 -3.91
N THR A 141 -9.01 1.29 -4.17
CA THR A 141 -8.76 2.22 -5.26
C THR A 141 -8.17 1.50 -6.47
N PHE A 142 -8.17 2.15 -7.61
CA PHE A 142 -7.70 1.61 -8.88
C PHE A 142 -6.96 2.67 -9.66
N ILE A 143 -5.83 2.31 -10.25
CA ILE A 143 -5.08 3.16 -11.18
C ILE A 143 -4.79 2.37 -12.46
N ALA A 144 -5.08 2.95 -13.62
CA ALA A 144 -4.73 2.37 -14.92
C ALA A 144 -3.19 2.32 -15.11
N TYR A 145 -2.67 1.38 -15.90
CA TYR A 145 -1.22 1.20 -16.06
C TYR A 145 -0.51 2.46 -16.55
N ASP A 146 -1.07 3.14 -17.55
CA ASP A 146 -0.46 4.35 -18.12
C ASP A 146 -0.45 5.54 -17.15
N ASP A 147 -1.39 5.57 -16.21
CA ASP A 147 -1.48 6.59 -15.18
C ASP A 147 -0.61 6.23 -13.96
N LEU A 148 -0.51 4.94 -13.62
CA LEU A 148 0.35 4.47 -12.55
C LEU A 148 1.83 4.79 -12.83
N ASP A 149 2.28 4.64 -14.05
CA ASP A 149 3.67 4.96 -14.44
C ASP A 149 4.03 6.42 -14.17
N LYS A 150 3.04 7.33 -14.28
CA LYS A 150 3.21 8.76 -13.95
C LYS A 150 3.18 9.09 -12.47
N ARG A 151 2.53 8.24 -11.66
CA ARG A 151 2.30 8.50 -10.23
C ARG A 151 3.25 7.73 -9.31
N TRP A 152 3.93 6.70 -9.81
CA TRP A 152 4.72 5.79 -9.00
C TRP A 152 6.09 6.37 -8.67
N HIS A 153 6.10 7.43 -7.93
CA HIS A 153 7.30 8.08 -7.41
C HIS A 153 6.98 8.94 -6.18
N ASP A 154 8.01 9.31 -5.44
CA ASP A 154 7.93 10.19 -4.27
C ASP A 154 9.34 10.66 -3.87
N ILE A 155 9.41 11.52 -2.84
CA ILE A 155 10.65 11.91 -2.16
C ILE A 155 10.54 11.47 -0.71
N ASP A 156 11.53 10.72 -0.20
CA ASP A 156 11.56 10.36 1.21
C ASP A 156 11.96 11.53 2.11
N ASN A 157 11.87 11.32 3.44
CA ASN A 157 12.17 12.36 4.43
C ASN A 157 13.64 12.83 4.40
N ASP A 158 14.54 12.10 3.74
CA ASP A 158 15.96 12.44 3.56
C ASP A 158 16.23 13.12 2.21
N GLY A 159 15.19 13.34 1.38
CA GLY A 159 15.28 13.95 0.07
C GLY A 159 15.68 13.00 -1.06
N ASN A 160 15.66 11.68 -0.82
CA ASN A 160 15.96 10.70 -1.86
C ASN A 160 14.72 10.46 -2.72
N LYS A 161 14.93 10.43 -4.04
CA LYS A 161 13.85 10.10 -4.99
C LYS A 161 13.53 8.62 -4.97
N LEU A 162 12.27 8.30 -4.76
CA LEU A 162 11.70 6.96 -4.77
C LEU A 162 10.97 6.73 -6.10
N ASP A 163 11.71 6.44 -7.16
CA ASP A 163 11.15 6.19 -8.49
C ASP A 163 10.84 4.70 -8.67
N HIS A 164 9.58 4.34 -8.89
CA HIS A 164 9.07 2.97 -8.98
C HIS A 164 9.46 2.08 -7.78
N TYR A 165 9.66 2.72 -6.64
CA TYR A 165 10.06 2.05 -5.40
C TYR A 165 8.90 1.28 -4.78
N GLY A 166 9.23 0.15 -4.13
CA GLY A 166 8.28 -0.60 -3.32
C GLY A 166 8.97 -1.51 -2.31
N ILE A 167 8.19 -1.93 -1.31
CA ILE A 167 8.55 -2.94 -0.34
C ILE A 167 7.57 -4.10 -0.51
N VAL A 168 8.03 -5.24 -1.01
CA VAL A 168 7.22 -6.45 -1.17
C VAL A 168 7.37 -7.34 0.05
N PHE A 169 6.26 -7.85 0.56
CA PHE A 169 6.21 -8.72 1.74
C PHE A 169 5.86 -10.15 1.32
N ASN A 170 6.68 -11.12 1.70
CA ASN A 170 6.56 -12.51 1.26
C ASN A 170 6.47 -13.51 2.42
N GLY A 171 5.77 -13.12 3.48
CA GLY A 171 5.46 -13.96 4.63
C GLY A 171 4.40 -15.04 4.35
N ILE A 172 4.06 -15.80 5.39
CA ILE A 172 2.98 -16.80 5.36
C ILE A 172 1.66 -16.10 5.68
N VAL A 173 0.72 -16.16 4.73
CA VAL A 173 -0.60 -15.53 4.87
C VAL A 173 -1.44 -16.28 5.92
N ASN A 174 -1.95 -15.53 6.89
CA ASN A 174 -2.85 -16.04 7.93
C ASN A 174 -4.24 -15.37 7.92
N TYR A 175 -4.43 -14.34 7.12
CA TYR A 175 -5.69 -13.61 7.01
C TYR A 175 -6.73 -14.36 6.17
N LYS A 176 -7.99 -14.32 6.63
CA LYS A 176 -9.18 -14.71 5.86
C LYS A 176 -10.31 -13.77 6.26
N SER A 177 -10.90 -13.10 5.29
CA SER A 177 -11.99 -12.13 5.51
C SER A 177 -13.25 -12.72 6.16
N ASN A 178 -13.42 -14.05 6.08
CA ASN A 178 -14.57 -14.77 6.64
C ASN A 178 -14.27 -15.45 7.99
N ASP A 179 -13.09 -15.25 8.57
CA ASP A 179 -12.78 -15.81 9.88
C ASP A 179 -13.65 -15.17 10.95
N ILE A 180 -14.23 -16.00 11.80
CA ILE A 180 -15.03 -15.57 12.95
C ILE A 180 -14.26 -15.91 14.21
N ILE A 181 -13.95 -14.89 14.98
CA ILE A 181 -13.36 -15.04 16.30
C ILE A 181 -14.47 -15.02 17.34
N VAL A 182 -14.57 -16.08 18.14
CA VAL A 182 -15.50 -16.09 19.29
C VAL A 182 -15.00 -15.07 20.31
N MET A 183 -15.88 -14.14 20.72
CA MET A 183 -15.57 -13.12 21.67
C MET A 183 -15.49 -13.74 23.08
N GLU A 184 -14.30 -14.20 23.44
CA GLU A 184 -13.98 -14.69 24.77
C GLU A 184 -13.18 -13.62 25.53
N SER A 185 -13.22 -13.65 26.84
CA SER A 185 -12.39 -12.76 27.67
C SER A 185 -10.91 -13.04 27.37
N LYS A 186 -10.20 -12.02 26.92
CA LYS A 186 -8.74 -12.06 26.78
C LYS A 186 -8.06 -12.10 28.14
#